data_2b62e44ed5191b8667edde8c8731ee01
#
_entry.id   2b62e44ed5191b8667edde8c8731ee01
#
_cell.length_a   1.000
_cell.length_b   1.000
_cell.length_c   1.000
_cell.angle_alpha   90.00
_cell.angle_beta   90.00
_cell.angle_gamma   90.00
#
_symmetry.space_group_name_H-M   'P 1'
#
loop_
_entity.id
_entity.type
_entity.pdbx_description
1 polymer ?
#
loop_
_entity_poly.entity_id
_entity_poly.type
_entity_poly.pdbx_seq_one_letter_code
_entity_poly.pdbx_strand_id
1 'polypeptide(L)'
;MSWKEIIKNCLSLASAPIRRNANFFVSMYILGMVSSLITIPKNGTLYENMFLELFLDLYIVSAILAVFPKKVRRGLRAILYIILYVTAAADTYCFVNFGSTLNPSMLMLVGETNSSEASSFLSALISVEVLFSSVGWILLLALLQILIVIFRKRLIKIYVFLVTVLELASLKKRLMAIPRMTAAMPATFGILCLAILITSICTSWHNKEAYHKLMSGRTIGEVEHTLTEKDHAVLYLPIYRLQFSIYANQLAAHQITQLIHAAHEVKVDSCSFRSPNIVLIIGESYGRHHSQQYGYFMKTTPNQSALEKSKKLTKFTDVVTCWNLTSFVFKHMLSTYVVGDKGEWCDYPLFPEVFRKAGYNVTFITNEFLPQAKEAVYDFSGGFFLNNPELS
;
A
#
# COMPACT_ATOMS: atom_id res chain seq x y z
N MET A 1 -30.49 20.77 -34.81
CA MET A 1 -29.14 20.13 -34.67
C MET A 1 -29.21 18.74 -35.33
N SER A 2 -28.39 18.48 -36.31
CA SER A 2 -28.39 17.18 -37.01
C SER A 2 -27.86 16.07 -36.09
N TRP A 3 -28.40 14.85 -36.23
CA TRP A 3 -27.91 13.68 -35.49
C TRP A 3 -26.38 13.51 -35.62
N LYS A 4 -25.81 13.81 -36.76
CA LYS A 4 -24.34 13.79 -37.03
C LYS A 4 -23.60 14.83 -36.16
N GLU A 5 -24.19 16.01 -35.93
CA GLU A 5 -23.61 17.03 -35.08
C GLU A 5 -23.68 16.64 -33.60
N ILE A 6 -24.75 16.02 -33.16
CA ILE A 6 -24.90 15.51 -31.79
C ILE A 6 -23.85 14.46 -31.52
N ILE A 7 -23.72 13.45 -32.38
CA ILE A 7 -22.71 12.39 -32.23
C ILE A 7 -21.28 12.98 -32.21
N LYS A 8 -20.96 13.90 -33.14
CA LYS A 8 -19.64 14.56 -33.16
C LYS A 8 -19.36 15.34 -31.88
N ASN A 9 -20.34 16.01 -31.32
CA ASN A 9 -20.22 16.75 -30.07
C ASN A 9 -20.01 15.79 -28.88
N CYS A 10 -20.77 14.70 -28.79
CA CYS A 10 -20.60 13.67 -27.75
C CYS A 10 -19.22 13.04 -27.79
N LEU A 11 -18.72 12.67 -28.99
CA LEU A 11 -17.38 12.10 -29.17
C LEU A 11 -16.27 13.11 -28.82
N SER A 12 -16.47 14.38 -29.18
CA SER A 12 -15.56 15.46 -28.78
C SER A 12 -15.56 15.68 -27.27
N LEU A 13 -16.69 15.48 -26.60
CA LEU A 13 -16.83 15.59 -25.16
C LEU A 13 -16.08 14.44 -24.46
N ALA A 14 -16.19 13.20 -24.95
CA ALA A 14 -15.49 12.05 -24.40
C ALA A 14 -13.96 12.21 -24.39
N SER A 15 -13.38 12.88 -25.37
CA SER A 15 -11.95 13.15 -25.42
C SER A 15 -11.52 14.45 -24.72
N ALA A 16 -12.47 15.30 -24.32
CA ALA A 16 -12.18 16.60 -23.73
C ALA A 16 -11.33 16.54 -22.43
N PRO A 17 -11.55 15.59 -21.49
CA PRO A 17 -10.72 15.45 -20.30
C PRO A 17 -9.24 15.33 -20.62
N ILE A 18 -8.89 14.42 -21.50
CA ILE A 18 -7.49 14.17 -21.93
C ILE A 18 -6.95 15.38 -22.68
N ARG A 19 -7.67 15.91 -23.67
CA ARG A 19 -7.20 17.07 -24.48
C ARG A 19 -6.95 18.32 -23.63
N ARG A 20 -7.81 18.58 -22.63
CA ARG A 20 -7.65 19.72 -21.73
C ARG A 20 -6.50 19.55 -20.73
N ASN A 21 -6.07 18.33 -20.47
CA ASN A 21 -5.04 17.97 -19.49
C ASN A 21 -3.93 17.08 -20.10
N ALA A 22 -3.68 17.15 -21.42
CA ALA A 22 -2.83 16.22 -22.16
C ALA A 22 -1.44 15.99 -21.53
N ASN A 23 -0.73 17.07 -21.17
CA ASN A 23 0.58 16.95 -20.52
C ASN A 23 0.47 16.21 -19.17
N PHE A 24 -0.53 16.52 -18.37
CA PHE A 24 -0.76 15.84 -17.09
C PHE A 24 -1.05 14.36 -17.32
N PHE A 25 -1.99 14.06 -18.20
CA PHE A 25 -2.38 12.68 -18.51
C PHE A 25 -1.18 11.85 -18.98
N VAL A 26 -0.45 12.33 -19.97
CA VAL A 26 0.71 11.60 -20.54
C VAL A 26 1.84 11.44 -19.51
N SER A 27 2.19 12.52 -18.80
CA SER A 27 3.27 12.44 -17.80
C SER A 27 2.93 11.50 -16.65
N MET A 28 1.70 11.53 -16.15
CA MET A 28 1.28 10.65 -15.06
C MET A 28 1.07 9.21 -15.53
N TYR A 29 0.69 9.01 -16.78
CA TYR A 29 0.61 7.69 -17.39
C TYR A 29 2.00 7.03 -17.47
N ILE A 30 3.01 7.79 -17.94
CA ILE A 30 4.40 7.33 -17.96
C ILE A 30 4.92 7.07 -16.55
N LEU A 31 4.67 7.97 -15.61
CA LEU A 31 5.07 7.81 -14.21
C LEU A 31 4.45 6.54 -13.59
N GLY A 32 3.14 6.34 -13.77
CA GLY A 32 2.44 5.16 -13.27
C GLY A 32 2.97 3.86 -13.87
N MET A 33 3.21 3.84 -15.17
CA MET A 33 3.84 2.70 -15.86
C MET A 33 5.23 2.40 -15.29
N VAL A 34 6.10 3.39 -15.25
CA VAL A 34 7.50 3.20 -14.81
C VAL A 34 7.56 2.78 -13.34
N SER A 35 6.81 3.42 -12.46
CA SER A 35 6.78 3.05 -11.04
C SER A 35 6.24 1.63 -10.82
N SER A 36 5.17 1.24 -11.52
CA SER A 36 4.63 -0.12 -11.41
C SER A 36 5.58 -1.18 -11.94
N LEU A 37 6.27 -0.92 -13.06
CA LEU A 37 7.26 -1.84 -13.61
C LEU A 37 8.50 -2.02 -12.72
N ILE A 38 8.98 -0.94 -12.12
CA ILE A 38 10.15 -0.98 -11.21
C ILE A 38 9.83 -1.78 -9.95
N THR A 39 8.62 -1.70 -9.45
CA THR A 39 8.21 -2.30 -8.17
C THR A 39 7.65 -3.71 -8.28
N ILE A 40 7.89 -4.41 -9.40
CA ILE A 40 7.57 -5.84 -9.54
C ILE A 40 8.59 -6.66 -8.75
N PRO A 41 8.18 -7.51 -7.80
CA PRO A 41 9.06 -8.44 -7.11
C PRO A 41 9.75 -9.41 -8.09
N LYS A 42 10.94 -9.93 -7.76
CA LYS A 42 11.72 -10.83 -8.63
C LYS A 42 10.93 -12.05 -9.15
N ASN A 43 9.97 -12.55 -8.35
CA ASN A 43 9.12 -13.69 -8.71
C ASN A 43 7.67 -13.28 -8.97
N GLY A 44 7.40 -11.98 -9.05
CA GLY A 44 6.07 -11.44 -9.28
C GLY A 44 5.77 -11.28 -10.77
N THR A 45 4.49 -11.25 -11.09
CA THR A 45 3.99 -10.94 -12.43
C THR A 45 3.43 -9.53 -12.47
N LEU A 46 3.51 -8.91 -13.63
CA LEU A 46 2.85 -7.64 -13.86
C LEU A 46 1.34 -7.83 -13.76
N TYR A 47 0.67 -6.88 -13.12
CA TYR A 47 -0.80 -6.87 -13.10
C TYR A 47 -1.35 -6.74 -14.53
N GLU A 48 -2.13 -7.71 -14.97
CA GLU A 48 -2.56 -7.85 -16.38
C GLU A 48 -3.29 -6.61 -16.90
N ASN A 49 -4.17 -6.02 -16.09
CA ASN A 49 -5.00 -4.89 -16.48
C ASN A 49 -4.36 -3.52 -16.16
N MET A 50 -3.08 -3.48 -15.76
CA MET A 50 -2.39 -2.28 -15.31
C MET A 50 -2.55 -1.09 -16.27
N PHE A 51 -2.35 -1.30 -17.56
CA PHE A 51 -2.40 -0.23 -18.54
C PHE A 51 -3.81 0.36 -18.71
N LEU A 52 -4.81 -0.51 -18.74
CA LEU A 52 -6.20 -0.11 -18.91
C LEU A 52 -6.75 0.55 -17.64
N GLU A 53 -6.42 0.01 -16.48
CA GLU A 53 -6.84 0.58 -15.20
C GLU A 53 -6.18 1.93 -14.95
N LEU A 54 -4.89 2.07 -15.23
CA LEU A 54 -4.18 3.35 -15.17
C LEU A 54 -4.78 4.40 -16.11
N PHE A 55 -5.21 3.97 -17.32
CA PHE A 55 -5.94 4.87 -18.23
C PHE A 55 -7.25 5.36 -17.61
N LEU A 56 -8.03 4.45 -17.00
CA LEU A 56 -9.30 4.78 -16.35
C LEU A 56 -9.08 5.77 -15.20
N ASP A 57 -8.11 5.51 -14.34
CA ASP A 57 -7.81 6.35 -13.18
C ASP A 57 -7.43 7.78 -13.61
N LEU A 58 -6.52 7.88 -14.57
CA LEU A 58 -6.09 9.18 -15.07
C LEU A 58 -7.18 9.89 -15.90
N TYR A 59 -8.05 9.12 -16.55
CA TYR A 59 -9.21 9.69 -17.23
C TYR A 59 -10.16 10.32 -16.24
N ILE A 60 -10.50 9.62 -15.14
CA ILE A 60 -11.38 10.14 -14.07
C ILE A 60 -10.76 11.41 -13.46
N VAL A 61 -9.48 11.38 -13.07
CA VAL A 61 -8.79 12.56 -12.53
C VAL A 61 -8.80 13.72 -13.54
N SER A 62 -8.55 13.43 -14.82
CA SER A 62 -8.57 14.44 -15.88
C SER A 62 -9.97 14.99 -16.14
N ALA A 63 -11.02 14.18 -15.98
CA ALA A 63 -12.41 14.62 -16.08
C ALA A 63 -12.77 15.58 -14.93
N ILE A 64 -12.40 15.22 -13.71
CA ILE A 64 -12.58 16.09 -12.53
C ILE A 64 -11.84 17.41 -12.74
N LEU A 65 -10.57 17.37 -13.13
CA LEU A 65 -9.78 18.57 -13.42
C LEU A 65 -10.38 19.43 -14.55
N ALA A 66 -11.03 18.82 -15.54
CA ALA A 66 -11.60 19.54 -16.67
C ALA A 66 -12.82 20.39 -16.29
N VAL A 67 -13.48 20.10 -15.16
CA VAL A 67 -14.62 20.88 -14.63
C VAL A 67 -14.15 22.25 -14.12
N PHE A 68 -12.93 22.34 -13.56
CA PHE A 68 -12.44 23.56 -12.95
C PHE A 68 -11.96 24.62 -13.96
N PRO A 69 -12.08 25.92 -13.62
CA PRO A 69 -11.52 27.02 -14.40
C PRO A 69 -10.00 26.89 -14.58
N LYS A 70 -9.48 27.46 -15.67
CA LYS A 70 -8.07 27.34 -16.07
C LYS A 70 -7.03 27.65 -14.97
N LYS A 71 -7.31 28.67 -14.12
CA LYS A 71 -6.40 29.06 -13.01
C LYS A 71 -6.37 27.99 -11.91
N VAL A 72 -7.55 27.59 -11.41
CA VAL A 72 -7.71 26.55 -10.37
C VAL A 72 -7.12 25.21 -10.84
N ARG A 73 -7.49 24.78 -12.04
CA ARG A 73 -6.97 23.57 -12.66
C ARG A 73 -5.44 23.53 -12.75
N ARG A 74 -4.79 24.67 -12.99
CA ARG A 74 -3.32 24.75 -13.01
C ARG A 74 -2.75 24.49 -11.61
N GLY A 75 -3.32 25.09 -10.58
CA GLY A 75 -2.92 24.87 -9.18
C GLY A 75 -3.12 23.43 -8.76
N LEU A 76 -4.30 22.85 -9.01
CA LEU A 76 -4.61 21.44 -8.68
C LEU A 76 -3.64 20.48 -9.37
N ARG A 77 -3.32 20.70 -10.66
CA ARG A 77 -2.32 19.88 -11.34
C ARG A 77 -0.94 19.97 -10.74
N ALA A 78 -0.52 21.16 -10.29
CA ALA A 78 0.78 21.34 -9.64
C ALA A 78 0.84 20.53 -8.33
N ILE A 79 -0.21 20.59 -7.52
CA ILE A 79 -0.32 19.79 -6.28
C ILE A 79 -0.28 18.29 -6.60
N LEU A 80 -1.08 17.84 -7.57
CA LEU A 80 -1.10 16.43 -7.98
C LEU A 80 0.27 15.95 -8.51
N TYR A 81 0.99 16.77 -9.28
CA TYR A 81 2.34 16.43 -9.70
C TYR A 81 3.26 16.20 -8.49
N ILE A 82 3.25 17.10 -7.53
CA ILE A 82 4.08 16.97 -6.32
C ILE A 82 3.74 15.69 -5.58
N ILE A 83 2.46 15.47 -5.27
CA ILE A 83 2.02 14.29 -4.51
C ILE A 83 2.43 13.00 -5.25
N LEU A 84 2.13 12.88 -6.54
CA LEU A 84 2.35 11.64 -7.28
C LEU A 84 3.83 11.35 -7.50
N TYR A 85 4.67 12.36 -7.77
CA TYR A 85 6.12 12.16 -7.90
C TYR A 85 6.79 11.83 -6.56
N VAL A 86 6.42 12.52 -5.48
CA VAL A 86 6.95 12.24 -4.13
C VAL A 86 6.56 10.84 -3.69
N THR A 87 5.30 10.46 -3.87
CA THR A 87 4.82 9.11 -3.51
C THR A 87 5.53 8.04 -4.34
N ALA A 88 5.68 8.25 -5.66
CA ALA A 88 6.38 7.29 -6.51
C ALA A 88 7.87 7.16 -6.15
N ALA A 89 8.54 8.27 -5.82
CA ALA A 89 9.93 8.24 -5.38
C ALA A 89 10.08 7.51 -4.04
N ALA A 90 9.23 7.80 -3.06
CA ALA A 90 9.23 7.14 -1.76
C ALA A 90 8.95 5.62 -1.90
N ASP A 91 7.94 5.24 -2.66
CA ASP A 91 7.57 3.84 -2.89
C ASP A 91 8.71 3.06 -3.58
N THR A 92 9.31 3.64 -4.63
CA THR A 92 10.44 3.03 -5.33
C THR A 92 11.67 2.95 -4.43
N TYR A 93 11.93 3.96 -3.60
CA TYR A 93 13.02 3.95 -2.62
C TYR A 93 12.84 2.82 -1.60
N CYS A 94 11.64 2.67 -1.03
CA CYS A 94 11.33 1.58 -0.12
C CYS A 94 11.58 0.21 -0.79
N PHE A 95 11.12 0.05 -2.02
CA PHE A 95 11.31 -1.19 -2.76
C PHE A 95 12.77 -1.53 -3.03
N VAL A 96 13.59 -0.54 -3.41
CA VAL A 96 15.01 -0.74 -3.73
C VAL A 96 15.83 -1.05 -2.48
N ASN A 97 15.57 -0.36 -1.36
CA ASN A 97 16.41 -0.48 -0.17
C ASN A 97 15.91 -1.53 0.84
N PHE A 98 14.60 -1.75 0.91
CA PHE A 98 13.99 -2.67 1.89
C PHE A 98 13.33 -3.89 1.24
N GLY A 99 13.31 -3.99 -0.09
CA GLY A 99 12.67 -5.10 -0.80
C GLY A 99 11.15 -5.11 -0.75
N SER A 100 10.53 -4.10 -0.15
CA SER A 100 9.09 -3.94 0.00
C SER A 100 8.65 -2.56 -0.47
N THR A 101 7.52 -2.48 -1.17
CA THR A 101 6.88 -1.22 -1.53
C THR A 101 6.35 -0.51 -0.30
N LEU A 102 5.92 0.76 -0.46
CA LEU A 102 5.31 1.54 0.60
C LEU A 102 4.17 0.74 1.26
N ASN A 103 4.26 0.58 2.56
CA ASN A 103 3.32 -0.17 3.39
C ASN A 103 3.02 0.57 4.71
N PRO A 104 2.06 0.11 5.51
CA PRO A 104 1.71 0.77 6.77
C PRO A 104 2.88 0.93 7.73
N SER A 105 3.78 -0.07 7.85
CA SER A 105 4.96 -0.01 8.71
C SER A 105 5.92 1.11 8.31
N MET A 106 6.20 1.23 7.02
CA MET A 106 7.07 2.29 6.49
C MET A 106 6.49 3.68 6.79
N LEU A 107 5.18 3.83 6.70
CA LEU A 107 4.53 5.11 6.98
C LEU A 107 4.55 5.46 8.47
N MET A 108 4.43 4.47 9.36
CA MET A 108 4.60 4.67 10.81
C MET A 108 6.01 5.15 11.15
N LEU A 109 7.04 4.51 10.60
CA LEU A 109 8.44 4.93 10.79
C LEU A 109 8.65 6.39 10.40
N VAL A 110 8.04 6.84 9.29
CA VAL A 110 8.09 8.25 8.89
C VAL A 110 7.41 9.16 9.92
N GLY A 111 6.29 8.73 10.51
CA GLY A 111 5.56 9.48 11.53
C GLY A 111 6.32 9.64 12.86
N GLU A 112 7.17 8.69 13.21
CA GLU A 112 8.00 8.68 14.42
C GLU A 112 9.35 9.37 14.21
N THR A 113 9.73 9.64 12.94
CA THR A 113 11.01 10.24 12.58
C THR A 113 11.09 11.71 13.02
N ASN A 114 12.12 12.05 13.77
CA ASN A 114 12.38 13.45 14.15
C ASN A 114 13.00 14.26 12.98
N SER A 115 13.05 15.59 13.13
CA SER A 115 13.55 16.48 12.07
C SER A 115 15.02 16.21 11.67
N SER A 116 15.85 15.72 12.57
CA SER A 116 17.25 15.34 12.33
C SER A 116 17.33 14.05 11.49
N GLU A 117 16.54 13.07 11.84
CA GLU A 117 16.44 11.81 11.10
C GLU A 117 15.81 12.02 9.72
N ALA A 118 14.75 12.84 9.64
CA ALA A 118 14.16 13.24 8.36
C ALA A 118 15.17 13.93 7.44
N SER A 119 16.03 14.80 7.97
CA SER A 119 17.11 15.43 7.21
C SER A 119 18.13 14.41 6.73
N SER A 120 18.52 13.46 7.58
CA SER A 120 19.43 12.37 7.23
C SER A 120 18.84 11.45 6.15
N PHE A 121 17.56 11.14 6.25
CA PHE A 121 16.84 10.37 5.25
C PHE A 121 16.75 11.11 3.90
N LEU A 122 16.43 12.40 3.91
CA LEU A 122 16.41 13.23 2.71
C LEU A 122 17.80 13.33 2.06
N SER A 123 18.86 13.46 2.85
CA SER A 123 20.23 13.47 2.33
C SER A 123 20.64 12.11 1.73
N ALA A 124 20.16 11.00 2.29
CA ALA A 124 20.36 9.67 1.74
C ALA A 124 19.61 9.46 0.41
N LEU A 125 18.41 10.04 0.27
CA LEU A 125 17.66 10.04 -1.00
C LEU A 125 18.39 10.75 -2.14
N ILE A 126 19.28 11.69 -1.85
CA ILE A 126 20.05 12.47 -2.84
C ILE A 126 21.46 11.88 -3.03
N SER A 127 21.75 10.73 -2.43
CA SER A 127 23.05 10.08 -2.61
C SER A 127 23.26 9.66 -4.07
N VAL A 128 24.52 9.62 -4.50
CA VAL A 128 24.89 9.21 -5.86
C VAL A 128 24.37 7.80 -6.18
N GLU A 129 24.40 6.91 -5.19
CA GLU A 129 23.93 5.53 -5.32
C GLU A 129 22.43 5.47 -5.64
N VAL A 130 21.61 6.29 -4.98
CA VAL A 130 20.17 6.38 -5.21
C VAL A 130 19.87 7.00 -6.59
N LEU A 131 20.66 8.00 -7.02
CA LEU A 131 20.49 8.59 -8.35
C LEU A 131 20.76 7.59 -9.49
N PHE A 132 21.63 6.63 -9.29
CA PHE A 132 21.91 5.56 -10.25
C PHE A 132 21.07 4.29 -10.04
N SER A 133 20.21 4.28 -9.01
CA SER A 133 19.24 3.22 -8.79
C SER A 133 17.96 3.41 -9.61
N SER A 134 16.98 2.51 -9.41
CA SER A 134 15.65 2.66 -10.04
C SER A 134 14.92 3.94 -9.60
N VAL A 135 15.24 4.52 -8.44
CA VAL A 135 14.71 5.82 -8.00
C VAL A 135 15.14 6.93 -8.94
N GLY A 136 16.35 6.84 -9.51
CA GLY A 136 16.85 7.82 -10.46
C GLY A 136 15.95 7.98 -11.69
N TRP A 137 15.29 6.93 -12.16
CA TRP A 137 14.31 7.04 -13.25
C TRP A 137 13.11 7.92 -12.89
N ILE A 138 12.62 7.80 -11.66
CA ILE A 138 11.51 8.63 -11.17
C ILE A 138 11.94 10.09 -11.06
N LEU A 139 13.15 10.33 -10.53
CA LEU A 139 13.73 11.69 -10.42
C LEU A 139 14.00 12.30 -11.80
N LEU A 140 14.48 11.49 -12.76
CA LEU A 140 14.68 11.92 -14.14
C LEU A 140 13.35 12.31 -14.79
N LEU A 141 12.29 11.53 -14.61
CA LEU A 141 10.95 11.87 -15.11
C LEU A 141 10.45 13.17 -14.50
N ALA A 142 10.66 13.38 -13.19
CA ALA A 142 10.31 14.63 -12.52
C ALA A 142 11.09 15.82 -13.09
N LEU A 143 12.40 15.67 -13.30
CA LEU A 143 13.25 16.70 -13.90
C LEU A 143 12.80 17.02 -15.34
N LEU A 144 12.56 16.01 -16.17
CA LEU A 144 12.06 16.21 -17.53
C LEU A 144 10.71 16.93 -17.54
N GLN A 145 9.81 16.58 -16.61
CA GLN A 145 8.53 17.27 -16.48
C GLN A 145 8.72 18.76 -16.11
N ILE A 146 9.61 19.07 -15.18
CA ILE A 146 9.94 20.45 -14.80
C ILE A 146 10.50 21.21 -16.01
N LEU A 147 11.44 20.62 -16.73
CA LEU A 147 12.04 21.20 -17.93
C LEU A 147 10.98 21.45 -19.03
N ILE A 148 10.07 20.50 -19.27
CA ILE A 148 8.96 20.69 -20.22
C ILE A 148 8.08 21.87 -19.80
N VAL A 149 7.76 22.01 -18.51
CA VAL A 149 6.93 23.12 -18.02
C VAL A 149 7.64 24.46 -18.19
N ILE A 150 8.92 24.55 -17.82
CA ILE A 150 9.72 25.79 -17.89
C ILE A 150 9.98 26.18 -19.35
N PHE A 151 10.45 25.24 -20.16
CA PHE A 151 10.89 25.52 -21.53
C PHE A 151 9.81 25.35 -22.59
N ARG A 152 8.56 25.09 -22.20
CA ARG A 152 7.44 24.81 -23.14
C ARG A 152 7.37 25.79 -24.30
N LYS A 153 7.50 27.11 -24.03
CA LYS A 153 7.44 28.13 -25.08
C LYS A 153 8.63 28.05 -26.03
N ARG A 154 9.83 27.72 -25.53
CA ARG A 154 11.04 27.54 -26.33
C ARG A 154 10.98 26.25 -27.14
N LEU A 155 10.55 25.15 -26.54
CA LEU A 155 10.37 23.86 -27.20
C LEU A 155 9.38 23.94 -28.35
N ILE A 156 8.27 24.65 -28.20
CA ILE A 156 7.30 24.89 -29.28
C ILE A 156 7.96 25.69 -30.41
N LYS A 157 8.74 26.74 -30.10
CA LYS A 157 9.45 27.53 -31.12
C LYS A 157 10.49 26.67 -31.88
N ILE A 158 11.27 25.88 -31.16
CA ILE A 158 12.24 24.94 -31.73
C ILE A 158 11.54 23.90 -32.63
N TYR A 159 10.44 23.31 -32.16
CA TYR A 159 9.64 22.38 -32.91
C TYR A 159 9.12 23.02 -34.21
N VAL A 160 8.53 24.21 -34.14
CA VAL A 160 8.06 24.96 -35.33
C VAL A 160 9.21 25.27 -36.25
N PHE A 161 10.36 25.71 -35.73
CA PHE A 161 11.56 25.97 -36.53
C PHE A 161 12.09 24.71 -37.23
N LEU A 162 12.25 23.60 -36.51
CA LEU A 162 12.67 22.32 -37.09
C LEU A 162 11.71 21.82 -38.18
N VAL A 163 10.40 21.88 -37.93
CA VAL A 163 9.38 21.54 -38.94
C VAL A 163 9.43 22.44 -40.17
N THR A 164 9.84 23.70 -39.98
CA THR A 164 9.96 24.66 -41.07
C THR A 164 11.27 24.49 -41.85
N VAL A 165 12.40 24.23 -41.16
CA VAL A 165 13.74 24.11 -41.75
C VAL A 165 13.95 22.74 -42.42
N LEU A 166 13.39 21.66 -41.88
CA LEU A 166 13.55 20.31 -42.44
C LEU A 166 12.75 20.09 -43.75
N GLU A 167 12.20 21.19 -44.35
CA GLU A 167 11.40 21.09 -45.58
C GLU A 167 10.52 19.83 -45.63
N LEU A 168 9.94 19.45 -44.55
CA LEU A 168 8.77 18.61 -44.53
C LEU A 168 7.61 19.31 -45.25
N ALA A 169 7.98 20.23 -46.18
CA ALA A 169 7.04 20.89 -47.10
C ALA A 169 6.21 19.87 -47.88
N SER A 170 6.79 18.73 -48.24
CA SER A 170 6.02 17.61 -48.79
C SER A 170 5.09 16.96 -47.79
N LEU A 171 5.50 16.82 -46.50
CA LEU A 171 4.63 16.32 -45.40
C LEU A 171 3.66 17.41 -44.99
N LYS A 172 4.05 18.69 -44.97
CA LYS A 172 3.18 19.84 -44.71
C LYS A 172 2.13 20.00 -45.79
N LYS A 173 2.47 19.76 -47.06
CA LYS A 173 1.52 19.74 -48.18
C LYS A 173 0.59 18.54 -48.12
N ARG A 174 1.07 17.34 -47.69
CA ARG A 174 0.24 16.16 -47.39
C ARG A 174 -0.60 16.38 -46.12
N LEU A 175 -0.06 17.00 -45.06
CA LEU A 175 -0.79 17.34 -43.84
C LEU A 175 -1.75 18.52 -44.03
N MET A 176 -1.45 19.51 -44.89
CA MET A 176 -2.37 20.57 -45.26
C MET A 176 -3.38 20.16 -46.33
N ALA A 177 -3.08 19.16 -47.14
CA ALA A 177 -4.07 18.51 -48.00
C ALA A 177 -5.08 17.64 -47.22
N ILE A 178 -5.00 17.63 -45.87
CA ILE A 178 -5.95 16.98 -44.96
C ILE A 178 -6.76 18.03 -44.15
N PRO A 179 -7.36 19.08 -44.74
CA PRO A 179 -8.26 19.97 -43.96
C PRO A 179 -9.51 19.22 -43.52
N ARG A 180 -9.89 18.11 -44.18
CA ARG A 180 -10.99 17.23 -43.78
C ARG A 180 -10.62 16.26 -42.66
N MET A 181 -9.35 15.85 -42.56
CA MET A 181 -8.87 15.00 -41.43
C MET A 181 -8.79 15.78 -40.11
N THR A 182 -8.37 17.06 -40.15
CA THR A 182 -8.33 17.88 -38.91
C THR A 182 -9.70 18.16 -38.30
N ALA A 183 -10.75 18.21 -39.13
CA ALA A 183 -12.12 18.34 -38.66
C ALA A 183 -12.71 17.00 -38.14
N ALA A 184 -12.21 15.86 -38.64
CA ALA A 184 -12.60 14.52 -38.18
C ALA A 184 -11.76 14.02 -36.98
N MET A 185 -10.54 14.54 -36.83
CA MET A 185 -9.60 14.14 -35.75
C MET A 185 -10.21 14.15 -34.34
N PRO A 186 -11.00 15.15 -33.90
CA PRO A 186 -11.62 15.12 -32.58
C PRO A 186 -12.65 14.02 -32.41
N ALA A 187 -13.35 13.66 -33.51
CA ALA A 187 -14.37 12.60 -33.47
C ALA A 187 -13.71 11.20 -33.45
N THR A 188 -12.70 10.97 -34.33
CA THR A 188 -11.96 9.71 -34.34
C THR A 188 -11.21 9.47 -33.04
N PHE A 189 -10.57 10.50 -32.49
CA PHE A 189 -9.93 10.42 -31.19
C PHE A 189 -10.96 10.19 -30.06
N GLY A 190 -12.19 10.75 -30.20
CA GLY A 190 -13.29 10.51 -29.28
C GLY A 190 -13.79 9.07 -29.29
N ILE A 191 -13.88 8.45 -30.48
CA ILE A 191 -14.25 7.03 -30.61
C ILE A 191 -13.21 6.13 -29.95
N LEU A 192 -11.93 6.36 -30.23
CA LEU A 192 -10.84 5.59 -29.64
C LEU A 192 -10.82 5.73 -28.12
N CYS A 193 -10.96 6.98 -27.63
CA CYS A 193 -11.01 7.26 -26.21
C CYS A 193 -12.19 6.55 -25.53
N LEU A 194 -13.37 6.55 -26.16
CA LEU A 194 -14.57 5.88 -25.64
C LEU A 194 -14.39 4.35 -25.64
N ALA A 195 -13.84 3.78 -26.70
CA ALA A 195 -13.56 2.35 -26.78
C ALA A 195 -12.59 1.90 -25.67
N ILE A 196 -11.46 2.61 -25.50
CA ILE A 196 -10.50 2.32 -24.44
C ILE A 196 -11.17 2.48 -23.07
N LEU A 197 -11.98 3.52 -22.87
CA LEU A 197 -12.66 3.78 -21.60
C LEU A 197 -13.64 2.65 -21.24
N ILE A 198 -14.45 2.19 -22.18
CA ILE A 198 -15.38 1.07 -21.94
C ILE A 198 -14.59 -0.19 -21.61
N THR A 199 -13.56 -0.52 -22.39
CA THR A 199 -12.70 -1.68 -22.12
C THR A 199 -12.05 -1.57 -20.74
N SER A 200 -11.51 -0.39 -20.41
CA SER A 200 -10.89 -0.14 -19.09
C SER A 200 -11.87 -0.34 -17.94
N ILE A 201 -13.10 0.15 -18.07
CA ILE A 201 -14.14 -0.05 -17.05
C ILE A 201 -14.43 -1.55 -16.87
N CYS A 202 -14.65 -2.28 -17.97
CA CYS A 202 -14.98 -3.70 -17.89
C CYS A 202 -13.84 -4.53 -17.28
N THR A 203 -12.58 -4.26 -17.65
CA THR A 203 -11.42 -5.03 -17.18
C THR A 203 -10.98 -4.65 -15.77
N SER A 204 -11.19 -3.40 -15.36
CA SER A 204 -10.75 -2.91 -14.06
C SER A 204 -11.80 -3.06 -12.95
N TRP A 205 -13.04 -3.39 -13.32
CA TRP A 205 -14.17 -3.43 -12.37
C TRP A 205 -13.88 -4.28 -11.15
N HIS A 206 -13.40 -5.49 -11.39
CA HIS A 206 -13.08 -6.45 -10.33
C HIS A 206 -12.06 -5.91 -9.31
N ASN A 207 -10.94 -5.34 -9.80
CA ASN A 207 -9.93 -4.75 -8.90
C ASN A 207 -10.46 -3.51 -8.17
N LYS A 208 -11.31 -2.69 -8.81
CA LYS A 208 -11.94 -1.53 -8.14
C LYS A 208 -12.90 -1.95 -7.04
N GLU A 209 -13.68 -3.02 -7.27
CA GLU A 209 -14.56 -3.59 -6.27
C GLU A 209 -13.76 -4.18 -5.09
N ALA A 210 -12.72 -4.94 -5.38
CA ALA A 210 -11.80 -5.48 -4.37
C ALA A 210 -11.12 -4.36 -3.58
N TYR A 211 -10.66 -3.29 -4.25
CA TYR A 211 -10.09 -2.12 -3.58
C TYR A 211 -11.12 -1.41 -2.68
N HIS A 212 -12.35 -1.24 -3.15
CA HIS A 212 -13.42 -0.66 -2.34
C HIS A 212 -13.70 -1.52 -1.11
N LYS A 213 -13.77 -2.85 -1.26
CA LYS A 213 -13.91 -3.80 -0.15
C LYS A 213 -12.78 -3.64 0.86
N LEU A 214 -11.52 -3.62 0.39
CA LEU A 214 -10.33 -3.43 1.22
C LEU A 214 -10.39 -2.13 2.02
N MET A 215 -10.79 -1.03 1.40
CA MET A 215 -10.87 0.30 2.01
C MET A 215 -12.17 0.56 2.79
N SER A 216 -13.06 -0.44 2.90
CA SER A 216 -14.31 -0.38 3.66
C SER A 216 -14.27 -1.17 4.96
N GLY A 217 -13.20 -1.91 5.23
CA GLY A 217 -13.01 -2.64 6.47
C GLY A 217 -13.00 -1.68 7.67
N ARG A 218 -13.76 -1.99 8.70
CA ARG A 218 -13.87 -1.12 9.89
C ARG A 218 -12.77 -1.40 10.90
N THR A 219 -12.18 -2.57 10.82
CA THR A 219 -11.15 -3.05 11.73
C THR A 219 -9.94 -3.55 10.96
N ILE A 220 -8.78 -3.56 11.63
CA ILE A 220 -7.58 -4.10 10.99
C ILE A 220 -7.74 -5.60 10.69
N GLY A 221 -8.48 -6.33 11.50
CA GLY A 221 -8.77 -7.74 11.29
C GLY A 221 -9.57 -8.00 10.00
N GLU A 222 -10.59 -7.19 9.72
CA GLU A 222 -11.33 -7.26 8.45
C GLU A 222 -10.43 -6.96 7.25
N VAL A 223 -9.55 -5.96 7.38
CA VAL A 223 -8.58 -5.60 6.33
C VAL A 223 -7.58 -6.73 6.09
N GLU A 224 -7.00 -7.30 7.15
CA GLU A 224 -6.09 -8.43 7.08
C GLU A 224 -6.79 -9.65 6.42
N HIS A 225 -8.01 -9.95 6.84
CA HIS A 225 -8.79 -11.03 6.23
C HIS A 225 -9.00 -10.80 4.73
N THR A 226 -9.40 -9.60 4.34
CA THR A 226 -9.59 -9.23 2.92
C THR A 226 -8.31 -9.40 2.10
N LEU A 227 -7.13 -9.11 2.68
CA LEU A 227 -5.84 -9.31 2.02
C LEU A 227 -5.45 -10.79 1.86
N THR A 228 -6.04 -11.70 2.65
CA THR A 228 -5.79 -13.14 2.51
C THR A 228 -6.72 -13.82 1.50
N GLU A 229 -7.75 -13.12 1.04
CA GLU A 229 -8.65 -13.64 0.02
C GLU A 229 -7.92 -13.79 -1.32
N LYS A 230 -8.31 -14.78 -2.11
CA LYS A 230 -7.70 -15.06 -3.41
C LYS A 230 -7.84 -13.89 -4.38
N ASP A 231 -8.97 -13.18 -4.29
CA ASP A 231 -9.34 -12.08 -5.18
C ASP A 231 -9.14 -10.70 -4.50
N HIS A 232 -8.10 -10.58 -3.68
CA HIS A 232 -7.77 -9.32 -3.02
C HIS A 232 -7.34 -8.23 -4.01
N ALA A 233 -7.47 -6.98 -3.59
CA ALA A 233 -7.10 -5.83 -4.41
C ALA A 233 -5.61 -5.80 -4.77
N VAL A 234 -5.31 -5.57 -6.04
CA VAL A 234 -3.94 -5.32 -6.50
C VAL A 234 -3.62 -3.83 -6.38
N LEU A 235 -2.77 -3.49 -5.43
CA LEU A 235 -2.30 -2.11 -5.19
C LEU A 235 -1.13 -1.79 -6.14
N TYR A 236 -1.37 -1.74 -7.44
CA TYR A 236 -0.33 -1.63 -8.46
C TYR A 236 0.32 -0.25 -8.54
N LEU A 237 -0.32 0.81 -8.05
CA LEU A 237 0.22 2.17 -8.05
C LEU A 237 0.71 2.61 -6.67
N PRO A 238 1.79 3.42 -6.60
CA PRO A 238 2.28 4.01 -5.36
C PRO A 238 1.19 4.77 -4.59
N ILE A 239 0.31 5.48 -5.27
CA ILE A 239 -0.77 6.24 -4.64
C ILE A 239 -1.79 5.34 -3.92
N TYR A 240 -2.11 4.16 -4.46
CA TYR A 240 -2.98 3.21 -3.80
C TYR A 240 -2.33 2.61 -2.55
N ARG A 241 -1.03 2.32 -2.61
CA ARG A 241 -0.25 1.85 -1.46
C ARG A 241 -0.19 2.90 -0.36
N LEU A 242 0.01 4.17 -0.72
CA LEU A 242 -0.04 5.28 0.24
C LEU A 242 -1.42 5.42 0.88
N GLN A 243 -2.49 5.40 0.09
CA GLN A 243 -3.86 5.49 0.62
C GLN A 243 -4.17 4.33 1.57
N PHE A 244 -3.83 3.12 1.17
CA PHE A 244 -3.97 1.94 2.01
C PHE A 244 -3.16 2.04 3.31
N SER A 245 -1.89 2.49 3.21
CA SER A 245 -1.02 2.63 4.39
C SER A 245 -1.55 3.65 5.40
N ILE A 246 -2.06 4.79 4.93
CA ILE A 246 -2.71 5.79 5.79
C ILE A 246 -3.94 5.19 6.47
N TYR A 247 -4.79 4.52 5.70
CA TYR A 247 -6.02 3.93 6.21
C TYR A 247 -5.76 2.84 7.25
N ALA A 248 -4.85 1.90 6.97
CA ALA A 248 -4.48 0.83 7.88
C ALA A 248 -3.86 1.37 9.18
N ASN A 249 -3.02 2.41 9.10
CA ASN A 249 -2.46 3.06 10.29
C ASN A 249 -3.53 3.75 11.15
N GLN A 250 -4.55 4.34 10.56
CA GLN A 250 -5.65 4.91 11.31
C GLN A 250 -6.43 3.83 12.08
N LEU A 251 -6.67 2.68 11.46
CA LEU A 251 -7.32 1.55 12.11
C LEU A 251 -6.46 0.98 13.25
N ALA A 252 -5.15 0.85 13.03
CA ALA A 252 -4.23 0.37 14.05
C ALA A 252 -4.13 1.30 15.25
N ALA A 253 -4.03 2.61 15.02
CA ALA A 253 -4.00 3.60 16.10
C ALA A 253 -5.28 3.52 16.96
N HIS A 254 -6.42 3.27 16.35
CA HIS A 254 -7.67 3.06 17.08
C HIS A 254 -7.60 1.82 17.97
N GLN A 255 -7.10 0.69 17.48
CA GLN A 255 -6.95 -0.53 18.29
C GLN A 255 -5.98 -0.36 19.45
N ILE A 256 -4.84 0.34 19.24
CA ILE A 256 -3.90 0.64 20.33
C ILE A 256 -4.59 1.46 21.41
N THR A 257 -5.34 2.49 21.04
CA THR A 257 -6.08 3.32 22.00
C THR A 257 -7.07 2.48 22.82
N GLN A 258 -7.79 1.57 22.18
CA GLN A 258 -8.71 0.66 22.86
C GLN A 258 -7.98 -0.27 23.83
N LEU A 259 -6.85 -0.86 23.42
CA LEU A 259 -6.03 -1.72 24.27
C LEU A 259 -5.49 -0.97 25.51
N ILE A 260 -4.99 0.26 25.33
CA ILE A 260 -4.53 1.10 26.43
C ILE A 260 -5.67 1.36 27.40
N HIS A 261 -6.85 1.70 26.89
CA HIS A 261 -8.03 1.90 27.72
C HIS A 261 -8.41 0.63 28.49
N ALA A 262 -8.47 -0.52 27.81
CA ALA A 262 -8.76 -1.80 28.43
C ALA A 262 -7.72 -2.18 29.49
N ALA A 263 -6.41 -1.90 29.25
CA ALA A 263 -5.34 -2.13 30.22
C ALA A 263 -5.47 -1.26 31.48
N HIS A 264 -5.90 -0.01 31.33
CA HIS A 264 -6.13 0.90 32.45
C HIS A 264 -7.31 0.47 33.32
N GLU A 265 -8.33 -0.11 32.73
CA GLU A 265 -9.52 -0.56 33.44
C GLU A 265 -9.35 -1.88 34.21
N VAL A 266 -8.25 -2.61 33.98
CA VAL A 266 -7.98 -3.88 34.67
C VAL A 266 -7.89 -3.68 36.18
N LYS A 267 -8.72 -4.39 36.92
CA LYS A 267 -8.69 -4.50 38.39
C LYS A 267 -8.48 -5.96 38.72
N VAL A 268 -7.55 -6.20 39.64
CA VAL A 268 -7.29 -7.53 40.20
C VAL A 268 -7.66 -7.49 41.67
N ASP A 269 -8.79 -8.08 42.02
CA ASP A 269 -9.33 -8.05 43.37
C ASP A 269 -8.59 -9.01 44.31
N SER A 270 -8.26 -10.20 43.83
CA SER A 270 -7.50 -11.19 44.59
C SER A 270 -6.78 -12.20 43.67
N CYS A 271 -5.71 -12.76 44.18
CA CYS A 271 -5.01 -13.85 43.52
C CYS A 271 -4.89 -15.02 44.49
N SER A 272 -5.66 -16.05 44.28
CA SER A 272 -5.73 -17.23 45.15
C SER A 272 -4.51 -18.15 45.03
N PHE A 273 -3.78 -18.08 43.95
CA PHE A 273 -2.57 -18.87 43.70
C PHE A 273 -1.50 -17.99 43.02
N ARG A 274 -0.27 -18.04 43.54
CA ARG A 274 0.88 -17.36 42.94
C ARG A 274 1.99 -18.36 42.67
N SER A 275 2.37 -18.47 41.39
CA SER A 275 3.62 -19.13 41.01
C SER A 275 4.74 -18.09 41.08
N PRO A 276 5.93 -18.41 41.62
CA PRO A 276 7.06 -17.48 41.67
C PRO A 276 7.55 -17.09 40.27
N ASN A 277 7.50 -18.01 39.32
CA ASN A 277 7.91 -17.80 37.96
C ASN A 277 6.93 -18.48 36.98
N ILE A 278 6.54 -17.75 35.97
CA ILE A 278 5.71 -18.25 34.87
C ILE A 278 6.45 -17.97 33.56
N VAL A 279 6.75 -19.02 32.79
CA VAL A 279 7.40 -18.89 31.49
C VAL A 279 6.45 -19.40 30.43
N LEU A 280 6.05 -18.51 29.51
CA LEU A 280 5.26 -18.85 28.34
C LEU A 280 6.19 -18.89 27.13
N ILE A 281 6.30 -20.04 26.48
CA ILE A 281 7.07 -20.23 25.24
C ILE A 281 6.10 -20.41 24.10
N ILE A 282 6.13 -19.48 23.14
CA ILE A 282 5.32 -19.51 21.95
C ILE A 282 6.22 -19.91 20.79
N GLY A 283 5.94 -21.07 20.17
CA GLY A 283 6.69 -21.53 18.99
C GLY A 283 6.07 -20.97 17.70
N GLU A 284 6.92 -20.62 16.75
CA GLU A 284 6.53 -20.23 15.40
C GLU A 284 6.67 -21.43 14.45
N SER A 285 5.71 -21.58 13.52
CA SER A 285 5.69 -22.66 12.51
C SER A 285 5.78 -24.08 13.09
N TYR A 286 5.33 -24.28 14.33
CA TYR A 286 5.31 -25.58 15.00
C TYR A 286 4.10 -26.42 14.56
N GLY A 287 4.36 -27.45 13.77
CA GLY A 287 3.33 -28.39 13.31
C GLY A 287 3.28 -29.64 14.17
N ARG A 288 2.13 -29.93 14.80
CA ARG A 288 1.89 -31.15 15.59
C ARG A 288 2.26 -32.43 14.82
N HIS A 289 1.95 -32.48 13.55
CA HIS A 289 2.21 -33.65 12.69
C HIS A 289 3.71 -33.87 12.39
N HIS A 290 4.56 -32.91 12.68
CA HIS A 290 6.01 -33.01 12.56
C HIS A 290 6.73 -33.14 13.92
N SER A 291 5.97 -33.37 14.98
CA SER A 291 6.50 -33.54 16.33
C SER A 291 6.55 -35.00 16.73
N GLN A 292 7.74 -35.50 17.10
CA GLN A 292 7.92 -36.86 17.60
C GLN A 292 7.02 -37.18 18.81
N GLN A 293 6.81 -36.18 19.67
CA GLN A 293 5.94 -36.31 20.85
C GLN A 293 4.50 -36.66 20.49
N TYR A 294 4.05 -36.28 19.28
CA TYR A 294 2.73 -36.58 18.76
C TYR A 294 2.69 -37.70 17.71
N GLY A 295 3.76 -38.53 17.65
CA GLY A 295 3.81 -39.72 16.81
C GLY A 295 4.52 -39.53 15.47
N TYR A 296 5.21 -38.41 15.23
CA TYR A 296 6.03 -38.26 14.05
C TYR A 296 7.23 -39.22 14.09
N PHE A 297 7.57 -39.81 12.96
CA PHE A 297 8.55 -40.89 12.87
C PHE A 297 9.99 -40.44 13.08
N MET A 298 10.30 -39.14 12.84
CA MET A 298 11.61 -38.57 13.05
C MET A 298 11.77 -38.01 14.46
N LYS A 299 13.00 -38.00 14.96
CA LYS A 299 13.34 -37.46 16.30
C LYS A 299 13.42 -35.90 16.28
N THR A 300 12.28 -35.26 16.11
CA THR A 300 12.18 -33.78 16.04
C THR A 300 12.05 -33.10 17.40
N THR A 301 11.49 -33.80 18.40
CA THR A 301 11.27 -33.27 19.76
C THR A 301 11.77 -34.25 20.85
N PRO A 302 13.05 -34.66 20.83
CA PRO A 302 13.58 -35.69 21.74
C PRO A 302 13.53 -35.28 23.21
N ASN A 303 13.82 -34.04 23.52
CA ASN A 303 13.83 -33.51 24.89
C ASN A 303 12.42 -33.45 25.47
N GLN A 304 11.42 -33.00 24.71
CA GLN A 304 10.01 -32.98 25.13
C GLN A 304 9.51 -34.42 25.37
N SER A 305 9.85 -35.34 24.48
CA SER A 305 9.51 -36.75 24.62
C SER A 305 10.16 -37.37 25.88
N ALA A 306 11.37 -37.00 26.22
CA ALA A 306 12.04 -37.45 27.43
C ALA A 306 11.39 -36.87 28.71
N LEU A 307 11.03 -35.61 28.70
CA LEU A 307 10.33 -34.94 29.81
C LEU A 307 8.91 -35.53 30.01
N GLU A 308 8.20 -35.86 28.94
CA GLU A 308 6.91 -36.54 29.04
C GLU A 308 7.05 -37.95 29.67
N LYS A 309 8.01 -38.75 29.19
CA LYS A 309 8.30 -40.08 29.75
C LYS A 309 8.66 -40.00 31.26
N SER A 310 9.38 -38.97 31.67
CA SER A 310 9.74 -38.73 33.08
C SER A 310 8.63 -38.07 33.90
N LYS A 311 7.43 -37.89 33.34
CA LYS A 311 6.28 -37.21 33.96
C LYS A 311 6.54 -35.78 34.41
N LYS A 312 7.51 -35.11 33.80
CA LYS A 312 7.85 -33.69 34.03
C LYS A 312 7.16 -32.75 33.04
N LEU A 313 6.51 -33.30 32.04
CA LEU A 313 5.76 -32.56 31.03
C LEU A 313 4.38 -33.21 30.84
N THR A 314 3.36 -32.38 30.89
CA THR A 314 1.98 -32.77 30.53
C THR A 314 1.72 -32.39 29.09
N LYS A 315 1.32 -33.37 28.27
CA LYS A 315 0.97 -33.16 26.87
C LYS A 315 -0.54 -33.05 26.73
N PHE A 316 -0.97 -32.04 26.00
CA PHE A 316 -2.35 -31.86 25.57
C PHE A 316 -2.51 -32.39 24.13
N THR A 317 -3.53 -33.23 23.92
CA THR A 317 -3.75 -33.91 22.63
C THR A 317 -4.83 -33.26 21.78
N ASP A 318 -5.66 -32.42 22.38
CA ASP A 318 -6.78 -31.78 21.71
C ASP A 318 -6.69 -30.26 21.89
N VAL A 319 -5.66 -29.67 21.25
CA VAL A 319 -5.43 -28.22 21.21
C VAL A 319 -5.43 -27.78 19.75
N VAL A 320 -6.26 -26.81 19.45
CA VAL A 320 -6.45 -26.24 18.12
C VAL A 320 -6.17 -24.75 18.17
N THR A 321 -5.45 -24.23 17.21
CA THR A 321 -5.29 -22.79 17.05
C THR A 321 -6.58 -22.18 16.48
N CYS A 322 -6.93 -20.98 16.93
CA CYS A 322 -8.11 -20.26 16.44
C CYS A 322 -7.97 -19.80 14.97
N TRP A 323 -6.74 -19.59 14.50
CA TRP A 323 -6.43 -19.11 13.16
C TRP A 323 -5.17 -19.79 12.59
N ASN A 324 -4.97 -19.66 11.30
CA ASN A 324 -3.80 -20.19 10.58
C ASN A 324 -2.74 -19.11 10.24
N LEU A 325 -2.92 -17.87 10.71
CA LEU A 325 -2.02 -16.75 10.52
C LEU A 325 -1.49 -16.27 11.87
N THR A 326 -0.19 -16.04 11.95
CA THR A 326 0.52 -15.66 13.19
C THR A 326 -0.07 -14.42 13.84
N SER A 327 -0.36 -13.37 13.07
CA SER A 327 -0.94 -12.12 13.57
C SER A 327 -2.30 -12.33 14.26
N PHE A 328 -3.16 -13.15 13.67
CA PHE A 328 -4.47 -13.45 14.26
C PHE A 328 -4.36 -14.33 15.50
N VAL A 329 -3.44 -15.30 15.48
CA VAL A 329 -3.18 -16.15 16.65
C VAL A 329 -2.70 -15.31 17.83
N PHE A 330 -1.71 -14.44 17.62
CA PHE A 330 -1.16 -13.60 18.69
C PHE A 330 -2.20 -12.68 19.33
N LYS A 331 -3.00 -11.99 18.52
CA LYS A 331 -4.06 -11.10 19.00
C LYS A 331 -5.03 -11.83 19.93
N HIS A 332 -5.51 -13.00 19.49
CA HIS A 332 -6.49 -13.77 20.25
C HIS A 332 -5.89 -14.59 21.40
N MET A 333 -4.61 -14.95 21.30
CA MET A 333 -3.93 -15.68 22.36
C MET A 333 -3.49 -14.76 23.51
N LEU A 334 -3.07 -13.54 23.19
CA LEU A 334 -2.65 -12.59 24.22
C LEU A 334 -3.82 -11.81 24.82
N SER A 335 -4.92 -11.62 24.09
CA SER A 335 -6.12 -10.99 24.65
C SER A 335 -6.88 -11.93 25.57
N THR A 336 -7.55 -11.38 26.57
CA THR A 336 -8.52 -12.11 27.38
C THR A 336 -9.88 -12.26 26.70
N TYR A 337 -10.01 -11.77 25.47
CA TYR A 337 -11.20 -11.95 24.63
C TYR A 337 -11.44 -13.43 24.32
N VAL A 338 -12.67 -13.86 24.48
CA VAL A 338 -13.11 -15.21 24.07
C VAL A 338 -13.94 -15.08 22.79
N VAL A 339 -13.64 -15.92 21.80
CA VAL A 339 -14.39 -15.93 20.52
C VAL A 339 -15.88 -16.15 20.80
N GLY A 340 -16.70 -15.16 20.39
CA GLY A 340 -18.12 -15.12 20.64
C GLY A 340 -18.57 -14.09 21.67
N ASP A 341 -17.66 -13.48 22.40
CA ASP A 341 -17.93 -12.31 23.24
C ASP A 341 -18.28 -11.07 22.39
N LYS A 342 -18.87 -10.07 23.01
CA LYS A 342 -19.20 -8.80 22.35
C LYS A 342 -17.94 -7.99 22.11
N GLY A 343 -17.85 -7.34 20.96
CA GLY A 343 -16.71 -6.49 20.61
C GLY A 343 -15.58 -7.25 19.94
N GLU A 344 -14.38 -6.71 20.05
CA GLU A 344 -13.17 -7.22 19.43
C GLU A 344 -12.11 -7.56 20.47
N TRP A 345 -11.08 -8.28 20.04
CA TRP A 345 -9.95 -8.67 20.86
C TRP A 345 -9.26 -7.47 21.56
N CYS A 346 -9.27 -6.27 20.95
CA CYS A 346 -8.66 -5.07 21.48
C CYS A 346 -9.54 -4.31 22.50
N ASP A 347 -10.80 -4.69 22.63
CA ASP A 347 -11.69 -4.18 23.69
C ASP A 347 -11.42 -4.87 25.04
N TYR A 348 -10.58 -5.89 25.03
CA TYR A 348 -10.24 -6.69 26.22
C TYR A 348 -8.76 -6.53 26.55
N PRO A 349 -8.40 -6.54 27.85
CA PRO A 349 -7.01 -6.43 28.24
C PRO A 349 -6.20 -7.63 27.75
N LEU A 350 -4.92 -7.39 27.49
CA LEU A 350 -3.98 -8.47 27.25
C LEU A 350 -3.64 -9.17 28.57
N PHE A 351 -3.53 -10.50 28.58
CA PHE A 351 -3.22 -11.22 29.82
C PHE A 351 -1.89 -10.77 30.46
N PRO A 352 -0.83 -10.35 29.74
CA PRO A 352 0.35 -9.78 30.37
C PRO A 352 0.05 -8.56 31.26
N GLU A 353 -0.93 -7.73 30.88
CA GLU A 353 -1.37 -6.59 31.69
C GLU A 353 -2.07 -7.06 32.97
N VAL A 354 -2.87 -8.11 32.88
CA VAL A 354 -3.51 -8.71 34.06
C VAL A 354 -2.44 -9.22 35.02
N PHE A 355 -1.37 -9.84 34.55
CA PHE A 355 -0.25 -10.31 35.36
C PHE A 355 0.52 -9.14 36.00
N ARG A 356 0.77 -8.05 35.27
CA ARG A 356 1.38 -6.84 35.82
C ARG A 356 0.53 -6.25 36.94
N LYS A 357 -0.77 -6.14 36.75
CA LYS A 357 -1.71 -5.66 37.81
C LYS A 357 -1.77 -6.60 39.03
N ALA A 358 -1.51 -7.89 38.80
CA ALA A 358 -1.37 -8.88 39.89
C ALA A 358 0.00 -8.84 40.59
N GLY A 359 0.90 -7.93 40.19
CA GLY A 359 2.21 -7.71 40.80
C GLY A 359 3.36 -8.55 40.24
N TYR A 360 3.18 -9.15 39.06
CA TYR A 360 4.28 -9.81 38.33
C TYR A 360 5.12 -8.80 37.53
N ASN A 361 6.42 -9.07 37.46
CA ASN A 361 7.29 -8.42 36.51
C ASN A 361 7.22 -9.20 35.18
N VAL A 362 6.68 -8.57 34.14
CA VAL A 362 6.48 -9.20 32.82
C VAL A 362 7.59 -8.79 31.88
N THR A 363 8.30 -9.76 31.32
CA THR A 363 9.39 -9.56 30.37
C THR A 363 9.10 -10.34 29.09
N PHE A 364 9.24 -9.68 27.94
CA PHE A 364 9.15 -10.29 26.61
C PHE A 364 10.57 -10.58 26.09
N ILE A 365 10.77 -11.79 25.61
CA ILE A 365 12.02 -12.21 24.94
C ILE A 365 11.61 -12.74 23.58
N THR A 366 12.17 -12.16 22.51
CA THR A 366 11.82 -12.53 21.14
C THR A 366 13.05 -12.53 20.23
N ASN A 367 13.06 -13.39 19.22
CA ASN A 367 14.15 -13.48 18.27
C ASN A 367 13.97 -12.58 17.03
N GLU A 368 12.72 -12.23 16.68
CA GLU A 368 12.45 -11.59 15.39
C GLU A 368 11.36 -10.49 15.43
N PHE A 369 10.51 -10.48 16.44
CA PHE A 369 9.25 -9.70 16.40
C PHE A 369 9.27 -8.38 17.18
N LEU A 370 10.32 -8.12 17.95
CA LEU A 370 10.48 -6.82 18.57
C LEU A 370 11.60 -6.08 17.85
N PRO A 371 11.28 -5.19 16.92
CA PRO A 371 12.26 -4.22 16.46
C PRO A 371 12.75 -3.44 17.68
N GLN A 372 13.96 -2.91 17.56
CA GLN A 372 14.51 -2.05 18.60
C GLN A 372 13.47 -0.99 18.97
N ALA A 373 13.39 -0.63 20.24
CA ALA A 373 12.31 0.19 20.86
C ALA A 373 12.01 1.56 20.21
N LYS A 374 12.60 1.86 19.07
CA LYS A 374 12.36 3.04 18.24
C LYS A 374 11.72 2.74 16.88
N GLU A 375 11.60 1.47 16.53
CA GLU A 375 11.01 1.03 15.27
C GLU A 375 9.66 0.39 15.58
N ALA A 376 8.58 1.17 15.52
CA ALA A 376 7.24 0.62 15.51
C ALA A 376 7.08 -0.16 14.20
N VAL A 377 7.29 -1.46 14.23
CA VAL A 377 6.96 -2.31 13.11
C VAL A 377 5.48 -2.55 13.12
N TYR A 378 4.84 -1.98 12.14
CA TYR A 378 3.53 -2.38 11.75
C TYR A 378 3.65 -3.73 11.03
N ASP A 379 3.96 -4.74 11.81
CA ASP A 379 3.91 -6.10 11.37
C ASP A 379 2.54 -6.66 11.74
N PHE A 380 1.81 -7.18 10.76
CA PHE A 380 0.58 -7.91 10.98
C PHE A 380 0.77 -9.14 11.89
N SER A 381 1.99 -9.48 12.26
CA SER A 381 2.33 -10.48 13.27
C SER A 381 1.92 -10.10 14.71
N GLY A 382 1.38 -8.91 14.92
CA GLY A 382 0.92 -8.44 16.23
C GLY A 382 2.01 -7.92 17.16
N GLY A 383 3.26 -7.87 16.68
CA GLY A 383 4.39 -7.38 17.48
C GLY A 383 4.32 -5.87 17.79
N PHE A 384 3.61 -5.10 16.98
CA PHE A 384 3.55 -3.65 17.13
C PHE A 384 2.92 -3.16 18.45
N PHE A 385 1.91 -3.85 18.97
CA PHE A 385 1.31 -3.46 20.26
C PHE A 385 2.17 -3.85 21.46
N LEU A 386 3.02 -4.86 21.30
CA LEU A 386 4.00 -5.23 22.32
C LEU A 386 5.14 -4.19 22.44
N ASN A 387 5.37 -3.41 21.40
CA ASN A 387 6.37 -2.34 21.39
C ASN A 387 5.82 -1.00 21.91
N ASN A 388 4.55 -0.91 22.22
CA ASN A 388 3.98 0.29 22.81
C ASN A 388 4.43 0.39 24.28
N PRO A 389 5.10 1.48 24.71
CA PRO A 389 5.61 1.63 26.08
C PRO A 389 4.50 1.63 27.15
N GLU A 390 3.25 1.84 26.79
CA GLU A 390 2.11 1.76 27.71
C GLU A 390 1.56 0.32 27.84
N LEU A 391 1.95 -0.59 26.94
CA LEU A 391 1.53 -1.98 26.91
C LEU A 391 2.69 -2.97 27.14
N SER A 392 3.94 -2.50 27.16
CA SER A 392 5.12 -3.37 27.29
C SER A 392 6.01 -3.04 28.47
#